data_a343db00ba1adc48b6ae96ccf9f376c0
#
_entry.id   a343db00ba1adc48b6ae96ccf9f376c0
#
_cell.length_a   1.000
_cell.length_b   1.000
_cell.length_c   1.000
_cell.angle_alpha   90.00
_cell.angle_beta   90.00
_cell.angle_gamma   90.00
#
_symmetry.space_group_name_H-M   'P 1'
#
loop_
_entity.id
_entity.type
_entity.pdbx_description
1 polymer ?
#
loop_
_entity_poly.entity_id
_entity_poly.type
_entity_poly.pdbx_seq_one_letter_code
_entity_poly.pdbx_strand_id
1 'polypeptide(L)'
;MALKLRRLSIFTAIFVLLCAAFVPQLYFACAHTRASALSEDCVAAAFNSQLAGESVKITAVMYHSVLKSKSGKYIVSPDTFENDLRIYRDRGYVSVLPSEIAAYARGEGDLPVKPLLITFDDGHYNNLYYAHALLEKYGMRALISPIGAFSEHSDSSGDDSNPNYSHLTWAQIGKMASSGVWEVGNHTYNMHAYKPRFGIARKAGESDAQYMQALRDDIGRMHEMLKVKSGVSVKTFAYPFGRYTPQSEKALKEMGYEITLTCNEGKTEVRRGSPDSAFYIKRYNRDGDRSADWLIKKLAL
;
A
#
# COMPACT_ATOMS: atom_id res chain seq x y z
N MET A 1 62.56 15.92 -26.72
CA MET A 1 61.62 15.38 -25.70
C MET A 1 60.51 16.39 -25.30
N ALA A 2 60.77 17.67 -25.27
CA ALA A 2 59.81 18.71 -24.87
C ALA A 2 58.61 18.94 -25.84
N LEU A 3 58.76 18.72 -27.15
CA LEU A 3 57.69 18.91 -28.14
C LEU A 3 56.62 17.79 -28.09
N LYS A 4 56.94 16.56 -27.69
CA LYS A 4 55.99 15.46 -27.55
C LYS A 4 55.10 15.60 -26.32
N LEU A 5 55.63 16.16 -25.24
CA LEU A 5 54.86 16.41 -24.00
C LEU A 5 53.83 17.56 -24.16
N ARG A 6 54.20 18.61 -24.94
CA ARG A 6 53.23 19.69 -25.22
C ARG A 6 52.05 19.26 -26.08
N ARG A 7 52.28 18.37 -27.08
CA ARG A 7 51.16 17.84 -27.89
C ARG A 7 50.23 16.93 -27.10
N LEU A 8 50.78 16.14 -26.16
CA LEU A 8 49.96 15.27 -25.31
C LEU A 8 49.05 16.09 -24.35
N SER A 9 49.56 17.20 -23.79
CA SER A 9 48.78 18.07 -22.89
C SER A 9 47.69 18.85 -23.63
N ILE A 10 47.87 19.24 -24.89
CA ILE A 10 46.86 19.91 -25.71
C ILE A 10 45.76 18.94 -26.12
N PHE A 11 46.09 17.69 -26.50
CA PHE A 11 45.09 16.67 -26.80
C PHE A 11 44.24 16.29 -25.57
N THR A 12 44.83 16.23 -24.37
CA THR A 12 44.09 15.95 -23.12
C THR A 12 43.19 17.12 -22.74
N ALA A 13 43.65 18.36 -22.92
CA ALA A 13 42.83 19.56 -22.64
C ALA A 13 41.68 19.68 -23.63
N ILE A 14 41.85 19.38 -24.91
CA ILE A 14 40.80 19.38 -25.94
C ILE A 14 39.80 18.26 -25.67
N PHE A 15 40.24 17.06 -25.26
CA PHE A 15 39.36 15.96 -24.93
C PHE A 15 38.51 16.26 -23.70
N VAL A 16 39.07 16.86 -22.65
CA VAL A 16 38.34 17.28 -21.45
C VAL A 16 37.33 18.40 -21.77
N LEU A 17 37.70 19.37 -22.64
CA LEU A 17 36.77 20.41 -23.09
C LEU A 17 35.65 19.88 -23.97
N LEU A 18 35.91 18.90 -24.84
CA LEU A 18 34.89 18.23 -25.64
C LEU A 18 33.96 17.38 -24.75
N CYS A 19 34.47 16.65 -23.76
CA CYS A 19 33.65 15.93 -22.79
C CYS A 19 32.80 16.87 -21.96
N ALA A 20 33.32 18.03 -21.52
CA ALA A 20 32.58 19.03 -20.76
C ALA A 20 31.46 19.73 -21.58
N ALA A 21 31.64 19.87 -22.90
CA ALA A 21 30.63 20.44 -23.80
C ALA A 21 29.57 19.44 -24.25
N PHE A 22 29.92 18.15 -24.39
CA PHE A 22 29.00 17.11 -24.85
C PHE A 22 28.18 16.45 -23.72
N VAL A 23 28.71 16.38 -22.50
CA VAL A 23 28.01 15.77 -21.36
C VAL A 23 26.71 16.53 -21.00
N PRO A 24 26.66 17.86 -20.95
CA PRO A 24 25.41 18.58 -20.74
C PRO A 24 24.40 18.39 -21.89
N GLN A 25 24.87 18.32 -23.15
CA GLN A 25 23.99 18.12 -24.31
C GLN A 25 23.44 16.70 -24.38
N LEU A 26 24.22 15.68 -24.02
CA LEU A 26 23.74 14.31 -23.86
C LEU A 26 22.78 14.17 -22.67
N TYR A 27 23.02 14.87 -21.57
CA TYR A 27 22.12 14.90 -20.42
C TYR A 27 20.80 15.61 -20.77
N PHE A 28 20.86 16.72 -21.51
CA PHE A 28 19.68 17.43 -22.02
C PHE A 28 18.94 16.61 -23.09
N ALA A 29 19.63 15.95 -24.01
CA ALA A 29 19.02 15.08 -25.01
C ALA A 29 18.40 13.83 -24.36
N CYS A 30 19.07 13.21 -23.36
CA CYS A 30 18.53 12.08 -22.61
C CYS A 30 17.37 12.48 -21.71
N ALA A 31 17.38 13.70 -21.15
CA ALA A 31 16.26 14.26 -20.39
C ALA A 31 15.08 14.62 -21.31
N HIS A 32 15.34 15.16 -22.51
CA HIS A 32 14.29 15.43 -23.50
C HIS A 32 13.71 14.15 -24.13
N THR A 33 14.51 13.10 -24.39
CA THR A 33 13.98 11.82 -24.88
C THR A 33 13.23 11.06 -23.79
N ARG A 34 13.59 11.18 -22.51
CA ARG A 34 12.76 10.68 -21.41
C ARG A 34 11.49 11.53 -21.21
N ALA A 35 11.54 12.84 -21.42
CA ALA A 35 10.36 13.70 -21.34
C ALA A 35 9.38 13.49 -22.51
N SER A 36 9.89 13.14 -23.71
CA SER A 36 9.03 12.85 -24.87
C SER A 36 8.51 11.39 -24.89
N ALA A 37 9.08 10.50 -24.05
CA ALA A 37 8.61 9.12 -23.88
C ALA A 37 7.66 8.96 -22.67
N LEU A 38 7.46 10.01 -21.87
CA LEU A 38 6.33 10.08 -20.96
C LEU A 38 5.10 10.32 -21.83
N SER A 39 4.27 9.29 -21.97
CA SER A 39 2.99 9.40 -22.69
C SER A 39 2.22 10.64 -22.20
N GLU A 40 1.40 11.25 -23.06
CA GLU A 40 0.50 12.35 -22.66
C GLU A 40 -0.30 11.99 -21.39
N ASP A 41 -0.52 10.69 -21.14
CA ASP A 41 -1.13 10.16 -19.93
C ASP A 41 -0.30 10.40 -18.65
N CYS A 42 1.03 10.36 -18.71
CA CYS A 42 1.89 10.67 -17.57
C CYS A 42 1.95 12.18 -17.28
N VAL A 43 1.91 13.01 -18.33
CA VAL A 43 1.86 14.45 -18.20
C VAL A 43 0.49 14.89 -17.68
N ALA A 44 -0.60 14.26 -18.13
CA ALA A 44 -1.94 14.50 -17.61
C ALA A 44 -2.07 14.06 -16.14
N ALA A 45 -1.43 12.96 -15.73
CA ALA A 45 -1.37 12.54 -14.33
C ALA A 45 -0.56 13.53 -13.46
N ALA A 46 0.54 14.08 -13.97
CA ALA A 46 1.33 15.09 -13.27
C ALA A 46 0.63 16.46 -13.21
N PHE A 47 -0.15 16.83 -14.23
CA PHE A 47 -0.90 18.10 -14.24
C PHE A 47 -2.11 18.09 -13.30
N ASN A 48 -2.64 16.89 -12.94
CA ASN A 48 -3.75 16.75 -12.02
C ASN A 48 -3.34 16.59 -10.55
N SER A 49 -2.06 16.58 -10.21
CA SER A 49 -1.58 16.49 -8.82
C SER A 49 -1.55 17.86 -8.13
N GLN A 50 -2.70 18.52 -8.02
CA GLN A 50 -2.82 19.57 -7.02
C GLN A 50 -2.61 18.95 -5.63
N LEU A 51 -1.78 19.60 -4.81
CA LEU A 51 -1.53 19.14 -3.45
C LEU A 51 -2.72 19.49 -2.55
N ALA A 52 -2.99 18.63 -1.57
CA ALA A 52 -4.00 18.91 -0.56
C ALA A 52 -3.54 20.05 0.36
N GLY A 53 -4.50 20.89 0.77
CA GLY A 53 -4.27 21.95 1.76
C GLY A 53 -4.22 21.41 3.19
N GLU A 54 -4.94 22.04 4.12
CA GLU A 54 -4.96 21.68 5.54
C GLU A 54 -5.75 20.39 5.86
N SER A 55 -6.61 19.94 4.97
CA SER A 55 -7.33 18.67 5.09
C SER A 55 -7.60 18.04 3.73
N VAL A 56 -7.74 16.72 3.73
CA VAL A 56 -8.04 15.94 2.52
C VAL A 56 -8.96 14.77 2.85
N LYS A 57 -9.86 14.46 1.93
CA LYS A 57 -10.75 13.28 2.05
C LYS A 57 -10.11 12.07 1.38
N ILE A 58 -9.68 11.12 2.18
CA ILE A 58 -9.16 9.84 1.68
C ILE A 58 -10.31 8.99 1.16
N THR A 59 -10.22 8.55 -0.09
CA THR A 59 -11.05 7.48 -0.64
C THR A 59 -10.27 6.18 -0.48
N ALA A 60 -10.78 5.23 0.31
CA ALA A 60 -10.12 3.94 0.49
C ALA A 60 -11.01 2.79 0.03
N VAL A 61 -10.42 1.86 -0.72
CA VAL A 61 -11.11 0.67 -1.26
C VAL A 61 -10.44 -0.58 -0.70
N MET A 62 -11.29 -1.49 -0.23
CA MET A 62 -10.87 -2.74 0.38
C MET A 62 -11.16 -3.90 -0.56
N TYR A 63 -10.12 -4.54 -1.03
CA TYR A 63 -10.11 -5.82 -1.73
C TYR A 63 -9.68 -6.93 -0.77
N HIS A 64 -9.92 -8.19 -1.14
CA HIS A 64 -9.39 -9.35 -0.44
C HIS A 64 -8.70 -10.28 -1.43
N SER A 65 -9.44 -10.88 -2.33
CA SER A 65 -8.92 -11.88 -3.26
C SER A 65 -9.10 -11.43 -4.71
N VAL A 66 -8.04 -11.56 -5.53
CA VAL A 66 -8.11 -11.38 -6.99
C VAL A 66 -7.96 -12.75 -7.64
N LEU A 67 -9.06 -13.30 -8.22
CA LEU A 67 -9.09 -14.68 -8.66
C LEU A 67 -9.90 -14.87 -9.95
N LYS A 68 -9.35 -15.64 -10.91
CA LYS A 68 -10.03 -15.92 -12.19
C LYS A 68 -11.22 -16.85 -12.06
N SER A 69 -11.18 -17.80 -11.15
CA SER A 69 -12.12 -18.93 -11.09
C SER A 69 -13.44 -18.62 -10.39
N LYS A 70 -13.54 -17.49 -9.71
CA LYS A 70 -14.72 -17.12 -8.89
C LYS A 70 -14.91 -15.61 -8.88
N SER A 71 -16.17 -15.18 -8.70
CA SER A 71 -16.53 -13.85 -8.19
C SER A 71 -17.31 -13.99 -6.91
N GLY A 72 -17.43 -12.91 -6.15
CA GLY A 72 -18.19 -12.88 -4.91
C GLY A 72 -17.90 -11.62 -4.11
N LYS A 73 -18.58 -11.48 -2.99
CA LYS A 73 -18.50 -10.29 -2.14
C LYS A 73 -17.05 -9.86 -1.79
N TYR A 74 -16.12 -10.80 -1.71
CA TYR A 74 -14.72 -10.57 -1.34
C TYR A 74 -13.75 -11.07 -2.43
N ILE A 75 -14.23 -11.40 -3.61
CA ILE A 75 -13.43 -11.94 -4.72
C ILE A 75 -13.75 -11.16 -6.00
N VAL A 76 -12.75 -10.50 -6.56
CA VAL A 76 -12.85 -9.85 -7.86
C VAL A 76 -12.04 -10.62 -8.90
N SER A 77 -12.46 -10.58 -10.17
CA SER A 77 -11.61 -11.12 -11.24
C SER A 77 -10.46 -10.17 -11.55
N PRO A 78 -9.33 -10.66 -12.13
CA PRO A 78 -8.26 -9.79 -12.62
C PRO A 78 -8.77 -8.71 -13.59
N ASP A 79 -9.68 -9.06 -14.49
CA ASP A 79 -10.28 -8.11 -15.46
C ASP A 79 -11.12 -7.04 -14.75
N THR A 80 -11.86 -7.41 -13.71
CA THR A 80 -12.60 -6.45 -12.88
C THR A 80 -11.64 -5.52 -12.15
N PHE A 81 -10.57 -6.07 -11.56
CA PHE A 81 -9.57 -5.27 -10.87
C PHE A 81 -8.84 -4.32 -11.82
N GLU A 82 -8.45 -4.79 -13.00
CA GLU A 82 -7.83 -3.95 -14.03
C GLU A 82 -8.76 -2.81 -14.47
N ASN A 83 -10.05 -3.11 -14.69
CA ASN A 83 -11.04 -2.09 -15.02
C ASN A 83 -11.22 -1.06 -13.89
N ASP A 84 -11.18 -1.49 -12.64
CA ASP A 84 -11.24 -0.59 -11.48
C ASP A 84 -10.02 0.36 -11.49
N LEU A 85 -8.79 -0.14 -11.70
CA LEU A 85 -7.58 0.67 -11.79
C LEU A 85 -7.66 1.71 -12.92
N ARG A 86 -8.18 1.30 -14.08
CA ARG A 86 -8.42 2.21 -15.21
C ARG A 86 -9.39 3.32 -14.82
N ILE A 87 -10.51 2.99 -14.18
CA ILE A 87 -11.50 3.96 -13.72
C ILE A 87 -10.89 4.95 -12.72
N TYR A 88 -10.10 4.49 -11.75
CA TYR A 88 -9.42 5.36 -10.78
C TYR A 88 -8.49 6.35 -11.49
N ARG A 89 -7.64 5.86 -12.39
CA ARG A 89 -6.74 6.68 -13.19
C ARG A 89 -7.51 7.72 -14.03
N ASP A 90 -8.50 7.27 -14.80
CA ASP A 90 -9.27 8.12 -15.72
C ASP A 90 -10.10 9.20 -14.97
N ARG A 91 -10.36 8.98 -13.68
CA ARG A 91 -10.99 9.96 -12.78
C ARG A 91 -9.98 10.84 -12.02
N GLY A 92 -8.68 10.69 -12.31
CA GLY A 92 -7.62 11.51 -11.72
C GLY A 92 -7.31 11.18 -10.26
N TYR A 93 -7.63 9.97 -9.81
CA TYR A 93 -7.22 9.49 -8.49
C TYR A 93 -5.76 9.06 -8.52
N VAL A 94 -5.02 9.44 -7.48
CA VAL A 94 -3.63 9.06 -7.29
C VAL A 94 -3.51 8.12 -6.11
N SER A 95 -2.91 6.95 -6.32
CA SER A 95 -2.72 5.99 -5.24
C SER A 95 -1.73 6.50 -4.21
N VAL A 96 -2.11 6.39 -2.94
CA VAL A 96 -1.29 6.77 -1.79
C VAL A 96 -1.11 5.58 -0.85
N LEU A 97 0.03 5.54 -0.17
CA LEU A 97 0.33 4.54 0.84
C LEU A 97 -0.08 5.02 2.25
N PRO A 98 -0.36 4.12 3.18
CA PRO A 98 -0.64 4.47 4.57
C PRO A 98 0.43 5.35 5.21
N SER A 99 1.72 5.08 4.94
CA SER A 99 2.84 5.88 5.45
C SER A 99 2.78 7.34 4.98
N GLU A 100 2.33 7.60 3.76
CA GLU A 100 2.16 8.95 3.22
C GLU A 100 0.98 9.68 3.90
N ILE A 101 -0.12 8.95 4.14
CA ILE A 101 -1.27 9.48 4.90
C ILE A 101 -0.86 9.83 6.33
N ALA A 102 -0.13 8.95 7.00
CA ALA A 102 0.37 9.18 8.35
C ALA A 102 1.36 10.36 8.41
N ALA A 103 2.26 10.48 7.42
CA ALA A 103 3.17 11.62 7.32
C ALA A 103 2.42 12.94 7.15
N TYR A 104 1.44 12.98 6.24
CA TYR A 104 0.59 14.16 6.08
C TYR A 104 -0.17 14.52 7.37
N ALA A 105 -0.71 13.53 8.08
CA ALA A 105 -1.38 13.75 9.36
C ALA A 105 -0.44 14.31 10.43
N ARG A 106 0.85 13.98 10.40
CA ARG A 106 1.88 14.60 11.28
C ARG A 106 2.30 16.00 10.84
N GLY A 107 1.87 16.48 9.68
CA GLY A 107 2.31 17.75 9.09
C GLY A 107 3.55 17.63 8.21
N GLU A 108 3.99 16.40 7.95
CA GLU A 108 5.12 16.03 7.10
C GLU A 108 4.61 15.60 5.71
N GLY A 109 5.31 15.96 4.64
CA GLY A 109 4.94 15.56 3.29
C GLY A 109 3.58 16.10 2.82
N ASP A 110 3.22 15.74 1.60
CA ASP A 110 2.00 16.21 0.92
C ASP A 110 1.19 15.03 0.37
N LEU A 111 -0.11 15.23 0.21
CA LEU A 111 -1.01 14.30 -0.47
C LEU A 111 -1.64 14.96 -1.70
N PRO A 112 -1.99 14.19 -2.73
CA PRO A 112 -2.77 14.70 -3.87
C PRO A 112 -4.19 15.09 -3.43
N VAL A 113 -4.87 15.92 -4.21
CA VAL A 113 -6.25 16.36 -3.94
C VAL A 113 -7.25 15.19 -3.99
N LYS A 114 -6.97 14.18 -4.82
CA LYS A 114 -7.78 12.96 -4.96
C LYS A 114 -6.99 11.72 -4.54
N PRO A 115 -6.67 11.55 -3.24
CA PRO A 115 -5.93 10.39 -2.77
C PRO A 115 -6.80 9.13 -2.77
N LEU A 116 -6.24 8.05 -3.28
CA LEU A 116 -6.85 6.72 -3.28
C LEU A 116 -5.98 5.75 -2.49
N LEU A 117 -6.51 5.19 -1.42
CA LEU A 117 -5.87 4.10 -0.70
C LEU A 117 -6.45 2.76 -1.17
N ILE A 118 -5.65 2.01 -1.93
CA ILE A 118 -6.00 0.64 -2.35
C ILE A 118 -5.50 -0.32 -1.28
N THR A 119 -6.36 -1.16 -0.74
CA THR A 119 -6.00 -2.09 0.33
C THR A 119 -6.44 -3.51 0.03
N PHE A 120 -5.64 -4.48 0.46
CA PHE A 120 -5.94 -5.91 0.40
C PHE A 120 -5.80 -6.51 1.78
N ASP A 121 -6.84 -7.16 2.27
CA ASP A 121 -6.82 -7.86 3.55
C ASP A 121 -6.48 -9.35 3.37
N ASP A 122 -6.26 -10.07 4.47
CA ASP A 122 -6.01 -11.51 4.62
C ASP A 122 -4.68 -12.03 4.09
N GLY A 123 -4.03 -11.37 3.14
CA GLY A 123 -2.73 -11.81 2.61
C GLY A 123 -2.80 -12.99 1.66
N HIS A 124 -3.84 -13.07 0.80
CA HIS A 124 -3.94 -14.11 -0.22
C HIS A 124 -2.80 -14.03 -1.25
N TYR A 125 -2.21 -15.17 -1.62
CA TYR A 125 -1.15 -15.26 -2.62
C TYR A 125 -1.60 -14.74 -4.00
N ASN A 126 -2.88 -14.87 -4.34
CA ASN A 126 -3.40 -14.38 -5.62
C ASN A 126 -3.26 -12.87 -5.81
N ASN A 127 -3.08 -12.09 -4.75
CA ASN A 127 -2.78 -10.67 -4.84
C ASN A 127 -1.36 -10.42 -5.40
N LEU A 128 -0.38 -11.22 -5.00
CA LEU A 128 0.94 -11.22 -5.61
C LEU A 128 0.88 -11.74 -7.06
N TYR A 129 0.12 -12.80 -7.29
CA TYR A 129 0.07 -13.48 -8.59
C TYR A 129 -0.64 -12.66 -9.68
N TYR A 130 -1.76 -12.00 -9.36
CA TYR A 130 -2.57 -11.27 -10.34
C TYR A 130 -2.53 -9.75 -10.15
N ALA A 131 -2.61 -9.24 -8.91
CA ALA A 131 -2.79 -7.81 -8.71
C ALA A 131 -1.47 -7.03 -8.83
N HIS A 132 -0.33 -7.63 -8.50
CA HIS A 132 0.96 -6.94 -8.52
C HIS A 132 1.28 -6.35 -9.91
N ALA A 133 1.27 -7.18 -10.94
CA ALA A 133 1.57 -6.74 -12.31
C ALA A 133 0.56 -5.69 -12.84
N LEU A 134 -0.69 -5.76 -12.40
CA LEU A 134 -1.70 -4.77 -12.77
C LEU A 134 -1.44 -3.44 -12.07
N LEU A 135 -1.09 -3.43 -10.79
CA LEU A 135 -0.70 -2.22 -10.07
C LEU A 135 0.51 -1.55 -10.73
N GLU A 136 1.55 -2.33 -11.07
CA GLU A 136 2.71 -1.82 -11.81
C GLU A 136 2.31 -1.22 -13.17
N LYS A 137 1.49 -1.94 -13.95
CA LYS A 137 1.00 -1.49 -15.27
C LYS A 137 0.32 -0.13 -15.21
N TYR A 138 -0.44 0.13 -14.15
CA TYR A 138 -1.17 1.39 -13.96
C TYR A 138 -0.41 2.42 -13.12
N GLY A 139 0.84 2.13 -12.70
CA GLY A 139 1.63 3.00 -11.82
C GLY A 139 0.97 3.26 -10.47
N MET A 140 0.19 2.30 -9.98
CA MET A 140 -0.52 2.40 -8.70
C MET A 140 0.15 1.56 -7.62
N ARG A 141 -0.04 1.97 -6.37
CA ARG A 141 0.49 1.32 -5.17
C ARG A 141 -0.63 0.92 -4.24
N ALA A 142 -0.40 -0.09 -3.40
CA ALA A 142 -1.41 -0.62 -2.51
C ALA A 142 -0.84 -1.06 -1.16
N LEU A 143 -1.73 -1.28 -0.20
CA LEU A 143 -1.45 -1.95 1.07
C LEU A 143 -1.86 -3.40 1.00
N ILE A 144 -1.04 -4.30 1.57
CA ILE A 144 -1.43 -5.69 1.88
C ILE A 144 -1.33 -5.91 3.38
N SER A 145 -2.39 -6.45 4.00
CA SER A 145 -2.45 -6.73 5.44
C SER A 145 -2.64 -8.24 5.67
N PRO A 146 -1.56 -9.04 5.78
CA PRO A 146 -1.64 -10.47 5.96
C PRO A 146 -2.03 -10.86 7.39
N ILE A 147 -2.63 -12.07 7.51
CA ILE A 147 -2.91 -12.75 8.78
C ILE A 147 -1.72 -13.67 9.08
N GLY A 148 -1.10 -13.50 10.25
CA GLY A 148 0.14 -14.19 10.58
C GLY A 148 0.04 -15.71 10.61
N ALA A 149 -1.03 -16.26 11.17
CA ALA A 149 -1.22 -17.72 11.24
C ALA A 149 -1.36 -18.36 9.84
N PHE A 150 -1.93 -17.65 8.87
CA PHE A 150 -2.05 -18.12 7.50
C PHE A 150 -0.70 -18.07 6.77
N SER A 151 0.06 -16.98 6.95
CA SER A 151 1.42 -16.90 6.42
C SER A 151 2.34 -17.96 7.00
N GLU A 152 2.26 -18.21 8.31
CA GLU A 152 3.00 -19.29 8.97
C GLU A 152 2.63 -20.69 8.44
N HIS A 153 1.34 -20.90 8.18
CA HIS A 153 0.88 -22.17 7.59
C HIS A 153 1.44 -22.35 6.17
N SER A 154 1.34 -21.36 5.29
CA SER A 154 1.89 -21.44 3.94
C SER A 154 3.41 -21.63 3.93
N ASP A 155 4.11 -20.96 4.85
CA ASP A 155 5.57 -21.07 4.99
C ASP A 155 6.01 -22.47 5.44
N SER A 156 5.24 -23.10 6.34
CA SER A 156 5.58 -24.44 6.91
C SER A 156 5.08 -25.62 6.10
N SER A 157 3.98 -25.46 5.37
CA SER A 157 3.37 -26.55 4.58
C SER A 157 3.97 -26.69 3.18
N GLY A 158 4.66 -25.65 2.67
CA GLY A 158 5.10 -25.56 1.28
C GLY A 158 3.96 -25.30 0.30
N ASP A 159 2.76 -24.97 0.79
CA ASP A 159 1.56 -24.69 0.00
C ASP A 159 1.46 -23.18 -0.27
N ASP A 160 2.44 -22.63 -0.99
CA ASP A 160 2.77 -21.22 -1.01
C ASP A 160 2.57 -20.52 -2.37
N SER A 161 2.14 -21.26 -3.40
CA SER A 161 2.14 -20.74 -4.78
C SER A 161 0.88 -21.05 -5.59
N ASN A 162 -0.17 -21.58 -4.96
CA ASN A 162 -1.45 -21.80 -5.62
C ASN A 162 -2.39 -20.59 -5.43
N PRO A 163 -2.71 -19.85 -6.52
CA PRO A 163 -3.55 -18.67 -6.40
C PRO A 163 -4.97 -18.95 -5.91
N ASN A 164 -5.44 -20.19 -5.92
CA ASN A 164 -6.79 -20.52 -5.50
C ASN A 164 -6.97 -20.61 -3.97
N TYR A 165 -5.89 -20.91 -3.21
CA TYR A 165 -6.04 -21.11 -1.77
C TYR A 165 -4.82 -20.72 -0.92
N SER A 166 -3.62 -20.54 -1.52
CA SER A 166 -2.43 -20.21 -0.74
C SER A 166 -2.49 -18.78 -0.19
N HIS A 167 -1.85 -18.59 0.97
CA HIS A 167 -1.55 -17.27 1.50
C HIS A 167 -0.07 -16.93 1.28
N LEU A 168 0.27 -15.66 1.43
CA LEU A 168 1.64 -15.17 1.29
C LEU A 168 2.54 -15.76 2.38
N THR A 169 3.69 -16.30 1.99
CA THR A 169 4.78 -16.64 2.91
C THR A 169 5.47 -15.37 3.40
N TRP A 170 6.26 -15.48 4.47
CA TRP A 170 7.05 -14.36 4.98
C TRP A 170 8.03 -13.81 3.95
N ALA A 171 8.67 -14.70 3.18
CA ALA A 171 9.59 -14.29 2.10
C ALA A 171 8.87 -13.52 0.99
N GLN A 172 7.66 -13.96 0.59
CA GLN A 172 6.86 -13.27 -0.42
C GLN A 172 6.40 -11.89 0.08
N ILE A 173 6.01 -11.76 1.37
CA ILE A 173 5.67 -10.48 1.99
C ILE A 173 6.87 -9.52 1.92
N GLY A 174 8.07 -9.98 2.28
CA GLY A 174 9.30 -9.17 2.20
C GLY A 174 9.61 -8.73 0.75
N LYS A 175 9.44 -9.62 -0.21
CA LYS A 175 9.59 -9.31 -1.63
C LYS A 175 8.58 -8.25 -2.11
N MET A 176 7.33 -8.38 -1.72
CA MET A 176 6.29 -7.36 -2.04
C MET A 176 6.65 -6.00 -1.46
N ALA A 177 7.03 -5.94 -0.18
CA ALA A 177 7.44 -4.70 0.45
C ALA A 177 8.62 -4.02 -0.24
N SER A 178 9.58 -4.82 -0.75
CA SER A 178 10.77 -4.31 -1.45
C SER A 178 10.50 -3.84 -2.88
N SER A 179 9.33 -4.14 -3.45
CA SER A 179 9.01 -3.81 -4.85
C SER A 179 8.70 -2.33 -5.10
N GLY A 180 8.41 -1.56 -4.05
CA GLY A 180 7.92 -0.19 -4.17
C GLY A 180 6.43 -0.07 -4.57
N VAL A 181 5.77 -1.19 -4.86
CA VAL A 181 4.34 -1.25 -5.20
C VAL A 181 3.48 -1.43 -3.95
N TRP A 182 4.00 -2.15 -2.95
CA TRP A 182 3.24 -2.55 -1.77
C TRP A 182 3.81 -1.98 -0.49
N GLU A 183 2.92 -1.49 0.36
CA GLU A 183 3.18 -1.36 1.80
C GLU A 183 2.51 -2.54 2.53
N VAL A 184 3.09 -2.95 3.64
CA VAL A 184 2.58 -4.06 4.45
C VAL A 184 1.95 -3.53 5.72
N GLY A 185 0.79 -4.04 6.06
CA GLY A 185 0.09 -3.78 7.32
C GLY A 185 -0.01 -5.04 8.18
N ASN A 186 -0.54 -4.88 9.38
CA ASN A 186 -0.82 -5.96 10.32
C ASN A 186 -2.33 -6.24 10.34
N HIS A 187 -2.72 -7.52 10.17
CA HIS A 187 -4.12 -7.98 10.27
C HIS A 187 -4.31 -9.02 11.39
N THR A 188 -3.53 -8.89 12.46
CA THR A 188 -3.40 -9.83 13.58
C THR A 188 -2.58 -11.08 13.24
N TYR A 189 -2.07 -11.75 14.27
CA TYR A 189 -1.48 -13.07 14.08
C TYR A 189 -2.56 -14.13 13.93
N ASN A 190 -3.53 -14.21 14.88
CA ASN A 190 -4.58 -15.25 14.90
C ASN A 190 -5.92 -14.76 15.48
N MET A 191 -6.16 -13.45 15.49
CA MET A 191 -7.46 -12.89 15.94
C MET A 191 -8.43 -12.63 14.79
N HIS A 192 -8.28 -13.29 13.64
CA HIS A 192 -9.22 -13.20 12.53
C HIS A 192 -10.23 -14.36 12.57
N ALA A 193 -11.03 -14.43 13.64
CA ALA A 193 -12.02 -15.50 13.86
C ALA A 193 -13.30 -14.94 14.45
N TYR A 194 -14.41 -15.69 14.28
CA TYR A 194 -15.70 -15.35 14.92
C TYR A 194 -15.76 -15.81 16.38
N LYS A 195 -15.08 -16.90 16.73
CA LYS A 195 -15.03 -17.49 18.08
C LYS A 195 -13.60 -17.96 18.39
N PRO A 196 -13.19 -17.97 19.63
CA PRO A 196 -13.87 -17.51 20.85
C PRO A 196 -13.92 -16.00 21.03
N ARG A 197 -13.31 -15.21 20.10
CA ARG A 197 -13.31 -13.76 20.04
C ARG A 197 -13.71 -13.34 18.62
N PHE A 198 -14.61 -12.36 18.51
CA PHE A 198 -14.97 -11.82 17.20
C PHE A 198 -13.97 -10.73 16.78
N GLY A 199 -13.03 -11.10 15.93
CA GLY A 199 -11.89 -10.23 15.59
C GLY A 199 -11.14 -9.83 16.86
N ILE A 200 -10.81 -8.56 17.00
CA ILE A 200 -10.18 -8.05 18.21
C ILE A 200 -11.16 -7.51 19.24
N ALA A 201 -12.45 -7.83 19.14
CA ALA A 201 -13.44 -7.39 20.14
C ALA A 201 -13.16 -7.99 21.51
N ARG A 202 -13.51 -7.27 22.57
CA ARG A 202 -13.41 -7.74 23.94
C ARG A 202 -14.37 -8.92 24.18
N LYS A 203 -13.94 -9.95 24.89
CA LYS A 203 -14.80 -11.06 25.29
C LYS A 203 -15.67 -10.65 26.48
N ALA A 204 -16.82 -11.30 26.62
CA ALA A 204 -17.66 -11.15 27.81
C ALA A 204 -16.90 -11.60 29.06
N GLY A 205 -16.94 -10.82 30.13
CA GLY A 205 -16.25 -11.10 31.40
C GLY A 205 -14.73 -10.88 31.39
N GLU A 206 -14.13 -10.46 30.29
CA GLU A 206 -12.69 -10.17 30.21
C GLU A 206 -12.40 -8.82 30.89
N SER A 207 -11.44 -8.79 31.81
CA SER A 207 -10.98 -7.53 32.40
C SER A 207 -10.20 -6.67 31.38
N ASP A 208 -10.03 -5.37 31.65
CA ASP A 208 -9.25 -4.49 30.78
C ASP A 208 -7.80 -4.99 30.66
N ALA A 209 -7.19 -5.42 31.78
CA ALA A 209 -5.83 -5.93 31.78
C ALA A 209 -5.68 -7.20 30.91
N GLN A 210 -6.60 -8.15 31.04
CA GLN A 210 -6.62 -9.36 30.21
C GLN A 210 -6.81 -9.05 28.73
N TYR A 211 -7.71 -8.13 28.42
CA TYR A 211 -7.96 -7.71 27.04
C TYR A 211 -6.74 -7.03 26.44
N MET A 212 -6.15 -6.06 27.14
CA MET A 212 -4.95 -5.36 26.67
C MET A 212 -3.76 -6.33 26.50
N GLN A 213 -3.60 -7.31 27.41
CA GLN A 213 -2.57 -8.33 27.28
C GLN A 213 -2.81 -9.21 26.03
N ALA A 214 -4.04 -9.68 25.81
CA ALA A 214 -4.38 -10.49 24.64
C ALA A 214 -4.09 -9.76 23.32
N LEU A 215 -4.37 -8.44 23.25
CA LEU A 215 -4.04 -7.63 22.07
C LEU A 215 -2.51 -7.51 21.86
N ARG A 216 -1.75 -7.26 22.93
CA ARG A 216 -0.29 -7.18 22.85
C ARG A 216 0.32 -8.50 22.41
N ASP A 217 -0.17 -9.63 22.94
CA ASP A 217 0.35 -10.96 22.60
C ASP A 217 0.13 -11.30 21.14
N ASP A 218 -1.06 -11.08 20.60
CA ASP A 218 -1.38 -11.45 19.22
C ASP A 218 -0.85 -10.45 18.19
N ILE A 219 -1.18 -9.17 18.36
CA ILE A 219 -0.77 -8.11 17.43
C ILE A 219 0.75 -7.89 17.50
N GLY A 220 1.32 -7.95 18.70
CA GLY A 220 2.76 -7.85 18.91
C GLY A 220 3.50 -9.03 18.31
N ARG A 221 2.97 -10.25 18.42
CA ARG A 221 3.51 -11.43 17.74
C ARG A 221 3.56 -11.22 16.22
N MET A 222 2.45 -10.75 15.62
CA MET A 222 2.43 -10.48 14.18
C MET A 222 3.45 -9.40 13.79
N HIS A 223 3.56 -8.33 14.58
CA HIS A 223 4.54 -7.26 14.37
C HIS A 223 5.97 -7.81 14.35
N GLU A 224 6.33 -8.62 15.34
CA GLU A 224 7.66 -9.23 15.45
C GLU A 224 7.93 -10.23 14.30
N MET A 225 6.94 -11.05 13.93
CA MET A 225 7.09 -12.00 12.82
C MET A 225 7.33 -11.28 11.49
N LEU A 226 6.60 -10.20 11.20
CA LEU A 226 6.84 -9.37 10.01
C LEU A 226 8.26 -8.79 10.03
N LYS A 227 8.71 -8.28 11.16
CA LYS A 227 10.06 -7.72 11.30
C LYS A 227 11.16 -8.78 11.11
N VAL A 228 11.05 -9.90 11.81
CA VAL A 228 12.12 -10.92 11.85
C VAL A 228 12.13 -11.78 10.59
N LYS A 229 10.97 -12.20 10.08
CA LYS A 229 10.88 -13.13 8.96
C LYS A 229 10.77 -12.46 7.58
N SER A 230 10.18 -11.27 7.53
CA SER A 230 10.00 -10.54 6.26
C SER A 230 10.89 -9.30 6.13
N GLY A 231 11.57 -8.88 7.21
CA GLY A 231 12.35 -7.65 7.23
C GLY A 231 11.50 -6.37 7.21
N VAL A 232 10.20 -6.45 7.52
CA VAL A 232 9.25 -5.36 7.37
C VAL A 232 8.81 -4.82 8.73
N SER A 233 9.02 -3.53 8.96
CA SER A 233 8.46 -2.82 10.13
C SER A 233 7.15 -2.15 9.72
N VAL A 234 6.06 -2.48 10.43
CA VAL A 234 4.71 -2.01 10.08
C VAL A 234 4.20 -0.97 11.07
N LYS A 235 3.49 0.03 10.55
CA LYS A 235 2.81 1.06 11.33
C LYS A 235 1.32 1.18 10.99
N THR A 236 0.84 0.29 10.14
CA THR A 236 -0.54 0.21 9.67
C THR A 236 -1.22 -1.01 10.25
N PHE A 237 -2.42 -0.83 10.79
CA PHE A 237 -3.25 -1.91 11.31
C PHE A 237 -4.62 -1.94 10.65
N ALA A 238 -5.02 -3.06 10.06
CA ALA A 238 -6.37 -3.29 9.57
C ALA A 238 -7.16 -4.11 10.60
N TYR A 239 -8.29 -3.58 11.05
CA TYR A 239 -9.14 -4.25 12.05
C TYR A 239 -9.87 -5.45 11.44
N PRO A 240 -9.65 -6.70 11.93
CA PRO A 240 -10.42 -7.86 11.52
C PRO A 240 -11.92 -7.62 11.69
N PHE A 241 -12.70 -7.82 10.62
CA PHE A 241 -14.14 -7.54 10.55
C PHE A 241 -14.51 -6.09 10.89
N GLY A 242 -13.55 -5.17 10.89
CA GLY A 242 -13.76 -3.78 11.31
C GLY A 242 -14.08 -3.61 12.79
N ARG A 243 -13.80 -4.60 13.65
CA ARG A 243 -14.08 -4.54 15.08
C ARG A 243 -12.97 -3.86 15.86
N TYR A 244 -13.32 -2.84 16.61
CA TYR A 244 -12.38 -2.07 17.44
C TYR A 244 -13.06 -1.58 18.73
N THR A 245 -12.26 -1.16 19.69
CA THR A 245 -12.67 -0.54 20.95
C THR A 245 -11.73 0.62 21.27
N PRO A 246 -12.08 1.56 22.16
CA PRO A 246 -11.14 2.58 22.62
C PRO A 246 -9.86 1.98 23.22
N GLN A 247 -9.97 0.84 23.91
CA GLN A 247 -8.83 0.15 24.47
C GLN A 247 -7.92 -0.44 23.38
N SER A 248 -8.48 -0.97 22.26
CA SER A 248 -7.67 -1.46 21.16
C SER A 248 -6.91 -0.34 20.46
N GLU A 249 -7.54 0.84 20.29
CA GLU A 249 -6.83 2.02 19.78
C GLU A 249 -5.66 2.41 20.67
N LYS A 250 -5.90 2.47 22.00
CA LYS A 250 -4.85 2.76 22.97
C LYS A 250 -3.69 1.77 22.85
N ALA A 251 -3.98 0.47 22.78
CA ALA A 251 -2.98 -0.57 22.61
C ALA A 251 -2.16 -0.39 21.33
N LEU A 252 -2.81 -0.10 20.20
CA LEU A 252 -2.15 0.13 18.93
C LEU A 252 -1.24 1.38 18.95
N LYS A 253 -1.70 2.47 19.54
CA LYS A 253 -0.88 3.68 19.73
C LYS A 253 0.36 3.40 20.60
N GLU A 254 0.20 2.65 21.70
CA GLU A 254 1.30 2.22 22.56
C GLU A 254 2.31 1.31 21.84
N MET A 255 1.85 0.52 20.86
CA MET A 255 2.71 -0.31 20.01
C MET A 255 3.31 0.43 18.80
N GLY A 256 3.06 1.74 18.65
CA GLY A 256 3.62 2.58 17.60
C GLY A 256 2.89 2.52 16.24
N TYR A 257 1.66 2.05 16.20
CA TYR A 257 0.83 2.16 14.99
C TYR A 257 0.41 3.62 14.77
N GLU A 258 0.48 4.07 13.52
CA GLU A 258 0.23 5.46 13.14
C GLU A 258 -1.08 5.61 12.34
N ILE A 259 -1.58 4.54 11.75
CA ILE A 259 -2.81 4.53 10.95
C ILE A 259 -3.57 3.24 11.14
N THR A 260 -4.90 3.33 11.23
CA THR A 260 -5.77 2.16 11.34
C THR A 260 -6.91 2.19 10.34
N LEU A 261 -7.31 1.01 9.88
CA LEU A 261 -8.28 0.82 8.81
C LEU A 261 -9.48 0.02 9.31
N THR A 262 -10.69 0.55 9.09
CA THR A 262 -11.95 -0.10 9.46
C THR A 262 -12.65 -0.72 8.24
N CYS A 263 -13.75 -1.45 8.49
CA CYS A 263 -14.68 -1.90 7.45
C CYS A 263 -15.94 -1.00 7.38
N ASN A 264 -15.93 0.14 8.07
CA ASN A 264 -17.01 1.13 7.94
C ASN A 264 -16.86 1.83 6.60
N GLU A 265 -17.94 1.92 5.84
CA GLU A 265 -17.92 2.58 4.55
C GLU A 265 -17.95 4.10 4.66
N GLY A 266 -17.25 4.78 3.78
CA GLY A 266 -17.20 6.23 3.69
C GLY A 266 -15.82 6.76 3.32
N LYS A 267 -15.72 8.07 3.15
CA LYS A 267 -14.45 8.80 3.04
C LYS A 267 -14.04 9.28 4.44
N THR A 268 -12.75 9.35 4.69
CA THR A 268 -12.19 9.86 5.95
C THR A 268 -11.47 11.17 5.68
N GLU A 269 -11.81 12.20 6.42
CA GLU A 269 -11.07 13.45 6.40
C GLU A 269 -9.83 13.34 7.27
N VAL A 270 -8.65 13.46 6.65
CA VAL A 270 -7.38 13.52 7.35
C VAL A 270 -6.89 14.96 7.35
N ARG A 271 -6.40 15.43 8.49
CA ARG A 271 -5.99 16.81 8.72
C ARG A 271 -4.49 16.90 8.96
N ARG A 272 -3.86 17.83 8.30
CA ARG A 272 -2.44 18.15 8.47
C ARG A 272 -2.18 18.57 9.94
N GLY A 273 -1.13 18.02 10.53
CA GLY A 273 -0.76 18.31 11.92
C GLY A 273 -1.70 17.67 12.96
N SER A 274 -2.57 16.73 12.55
CA SER A 274 -3.49 16.00 13.44
C SER A 274 -3.32 14.48 13.27
N PRO A 275 -2.29 13.86 13.89
CA PRO A 275 -1.99 12.43 13.73
C PRO A 275 -3.19 11.52 14.01
N ASP A 276 -4.02 11.86 14.99
CA ASP A 276 -5.21 11.08 15.34
C ASP A 276 -6.24 11.02 14.21
N SER A 277 -6.20 11.95 13.25
CA SER A 277 -7.10 11.93 12.08
C SER A 277 -6.81 10.78 11.10
N ALA A 278 -5.65 10.12 11.21
CA ALA A 278 -5.30 8.93 10.44
C ALA A 278 -5.79 7.61 11.07
N PHE A 279 -6.42 7.67 12.26
CA PHE A 279 -7.05 6.50 12.85
C PHE A 279 -8.47 6.32 12.32
N TYR A 280 -8.89 5.04 12.23
CA TYR A 280 -10.22 4.64 11.75
C TYR A 280 -10.54 5.04 10.31
N ILE A 281 -9.57 4.95 9.40
CA ILE A 281 -9.81 5.17 7.97
C ILE A 281 -10.94 4.24 7.50
N LYS A 282 -12.00 4.84 6.99
CA LYS A 282 -13.16 4.14 6.43
C LYS A 282 -12.82 3.60 5.06
N ARG A 283 -13.29 2.38 4.75
CA ARG A 283 -13.02 1.72 3.48
C ARG A 283 -14.30 1.19 2.84
N TYR A 284 -14.40 1.31 1.53
CA TYR A 284 -15.47 0.68 0.77
C TYR A 284 -15.06 -0.74 0.37
N ASN A 285 -15.86 -1.76 0.70
CA ASN A 285 -15.62 -3.10 0.20
C ASN A 285 -15.87 -3.16 -1.31
N ARG A 286 -14.90 -3.66 -2.08
CA ARG A 286 -15.07 -3.93 -3.49
C ARG A 286 -15.71 -5.30 -3.68
N ASP A 287 -17.02 -5.29 -3.80
CA ASP A 287 -17.84 -6.47 -4.05
C ASP A 287 -17.69 -6.90 -5.53
N GLY A 288 -17.15 -8.10 -5.77
CA GLY A 288 -16.90 -8.63 -7.10
C GLY A 288 -18.16 -8.99 -7.89
N ASP A 289 -19.31 -9.10 -7.23
CA ASP A 289 -20.60 -9.31 -7.88
C ASP A 289 -21.24 -7.99 -8.36
N ARG A 290 -20.55 -6.85 -8.14
CA ARG A 290 -21.01 -5.53 -8.52
C ARG A 290 -20.27 -4.97 -9.74
N SER A 291 -21.01 -4.27 -10.60
CA SER A 291 -20.50 -3.64 -11.82
C SER A 291 -19.54 -2.46 -11.54
N ALA A 292 -18.85 -2.02 -12.57
CA ALA A 292 -18.06 -0.80 -12.55
C ALA A 292 -18.93 0.45 -12.28
N ASP A 293 -20.14 0.51 -12.84
CA ASP A 293 -21.05 1.63 -12.58
C ASP A 293 -21.47 1.72 -11.12
N TRP A 294 -21.66 0.56 -10.47
CA TRP A 294 -21.88 0.53 -9.04
C TRP A 294 -20.70 1.12 -8.27
N LEU A 295 -19.46 0.73 -8.64
CA LEU A 295 -18.24 1.26 -8.01
C LEU A 295 -18.16 2.78 -8.16
N ILE A 296 -18.35 3.30 -9.37
CA ILE A 296 -18.34 4.74 -9.67
C ILE A 296 -19.35 5.47 -8.78
N LYS A 297 -20.58 4.98 -8.72
CA LYS A 297 -21.65 5.56 -7.89
C LYS A 297 -21.33 5.45 -6.40
N LYS A 298 -20.83 4.29 -5.96
CA LYS A 298 -20.56 4.00 -4.54
C LYS A 298 -19.48 4.89 -3.96
N LEU A 299 -18.40 5.10 -4.71
CA LEU A 299 -17.28 5.94 -4.31
C LEU A 299 -17.48 7.43 -4.62
N ALA A 300 -18.57 7.78 -5.30
CA ALA A 300 -18.80 9.13 -5.84
C ALA A 300 -17.58 9.65 -6.61
N LEU A 301 -17.14 8.82 -7.60
CA LEU A 301 -15.99 9.10 -8.45
C LEU A 301 -16.34 10.04 -9.61
#